data_95dfb211e600de5e4851e279952935cb
#
_entry.id   95dfb211e600de5e4851e279952935cb
#
_cell.length_a   1.000
_cell.length_b   1.000
_cell.length_c   1.000
_cell.angle_alpha   90.00
_cell.angle_beta   90.00
_cell.angle_gamma   90.00
#
_symmetry.space_group_name_H-M   'P 1'
#
loop_
_entity.id
_entity.type
_entity.pdbx_description
1 polymer ?
#
loop_
_entity_poly.entity_id
_entity_poly.type
_entity_poly.pdbx_seq_one_letter_code
_entity_poly.pdbx_strand_id
1 'polypeptide(L)'
;MGFRSGKMFYGLTRQHQAYQMAKDVVSVLGGGKNAELLLLETAMQETKLGTFRDPSKDGAGRGITQFDKIGIIDTVQRSKQAERDLVLEAFGIDIWMLDHDDLDFCPLPCFILTRLKYKRVPEAIPDTVEGRAHYWKKYYNTYAGKGTVDEYIINAKKVVDYEVKKVR
;
A
#
# COMPACT_ATOMS: atom_id res chain seq x y z
N MET A 1 22.33 13.10 -5.17
CA MET A 1 22.54 12.12 -4.10
C MET A 1 21.96 10.79 -4.48
N GLY A 2 22.84 9.82 -4.46
CA GLY A 2 22.53 8.50 -4.94
C GLY A 2 21.37 7.85 -4.19
N PHE A 3 20.41 7.39 -4.95
CA PHE A 3 19.53 6.35 -4.47
C PHE A 3 20.42 5.22 -3.95
N ARG A 4 20.23 4.80 -2.70
CA ARG A 4 20.88 3.59 -2.24
C ARG A 4 20.54 2.49 -3.25
N SER A 5 21.55 1.95 -3.91
CA SER A 5 21.44 0.73 -4.70
C SER A 5 21.21 -0.44 -3.73
N GLY A 6 20.14 -0.33 -2.94
CA GLY A 6 19.69 -1.40 -2.06
C GLY A 6 18.90 -2.42 -2.88
N LYS A 7 18.92 -3.66 -2.44
CA LYS A 7 18.11 -4.71 -3.04
C LYS A 7 16.63 -4.36 -2.89
N MET A 8 15.91 -4.35 -4.01
CA MET A 8 14.47 -4.15 -4.07
C MET A 8 13.76 -5.47 -4.29
N PHE A 9 12.56 -5.57 -3.72
CA PHE A 9 11.68 -6.74 -3.84
C PHE A 9 10.34 -6.33 -4.46
N TYR A 10 9.48 -7.28 -4.67
CA TYR A 10 8.08 -7.10 -5.09
C TYR A 10 7.91 -6.43 -6.45
N GLY A 11 8.86 -6.65 -7.36
CA GLY A 11 8.79 -6.12 -8.72
C GLY A 11 9.24 -4.67 -8.87
N LEU A 12 9.76 -4.06 -7.81
CA LEU A 12 10.34 -2.73 -7.87
C LEU A 12 11.84 -2.79 -8.20
N THR A 13 12.32 -1.83 -8.95
CA THR A 13 13.76 -1.57 -9.14
C THR A 13 14.23 -0.38 -8.31
N ARG A 14 13.33 0.56 -8.02
CA ARG A 14 13.62 1.77 -7.24
C ARG A 14 12.40 2.16 -6.40
N GLN A 15 12.65 2.74 -5.22
CA GLN A 15 11.57 3.17 -4.33
C GLN A 15 10.67 4.25 -4.93
N HIS A 16 11.20 5.16 -5.75
CA HIS A 16 10.37 6.23 -6.33
C HIS A 16 9.24 5.71 -7.23
N GLN A 17 9.36 4.50 -7.77
CA GLN A 17 8.28 3.87 -8.54
C GLN A 17 7.04 3.68 -7.67
N ALA A 18 7.21 3.32 -6.38
CA ALA A 18 6.10 3.19 -5.44
C ALA A 18 5.38 4.53 -5.22
N TYR A 19 6.12 5.64 -5.14
CA TYR A 19 5.52 6.98 -5.01
C TYR A 19 4.65 7.32 -6.21
N GLN A 20 5.13 7.05 -7.42
CA GLN A 20 4.36 7.30 -8.63
C GLN A 20 3.12 6.40 -8.70
N MET A 21 3.25 5.12 -8.35
CA MET A 21 2.12 4.19 -8.33
C MET A 21 1.03 4.60 -7.33
N ALA A 22 1.41 4.99 -6.12
CA ALA A 22 0.46 5.47 -5.12
C ALA A 22 -0.30 6.71 -5.63
N LYS A 23 0.40 7.63 -6.24
CA LYS A 23 -0.19 8.83 -6.84
C LYS A 23 -1.16 8.49 -7.99
N ASP A 24 -0.77 7.58 -8.88
CA ASP A 24 -1.60 7.15 -10.00
C ASP A 24 -2.87 6.43 -9.51
N VAL A 25 -2.75 5.54 -8.53
CA VAL A 25 -3.89 4.84 -7.95
C VAL A 25 -4.88 5.82 -7.31
N VAL A 26 -4.39 6.79 -6.56
CA VAL A 26 -5.26 7.81 -5.93
C VAL A 26 -5.89 8.73 -6.97
N SER A 27 -5.19 9.05 -8.06
CA SER A 27 -5.78 9.84 -9.16
C SER A 27 -6.97 9.14 -9.80
N VAL A 28 -6.96 7.81 -9.85
CA VAL A 28 -8.05 6.99 -10.44
C VAL A 28 -9.16 6.70 -9.43
N LEU A 29 -8.81 6.31 -8.21
CA LEU A 29 -9.76 5.86 -7.19
C LEU A 29 -10.15 6.93 -6.17
N GLY A 30 -9.50 8.09 -6.21
CA GLY A 30 -9.79 9.19 -5.30
C GLY A 30 -9.17 9.06 -3.92
N GLY A 31 -9.38 10.08 -3.11
CA GLY A 31 -8.95 10.14 -1.70
C GLY A 31 -7.91 11.24 -1.40
N GLY A 32 -7.35 11.87 -2.41
CA GLY A 32 -6.43 12.99 -2.25
C GLY A 32 -5.10 12.64 -1.58
N LYS A 33 -4.42 13.65 -1.09
CA LYS A 33 -3.07 13.51 -0.51
C LYS A 33 -3.03 12.58 0.70
N ASN A 34 -4.06 12.57 1.54
CA ASN A 34 -4.11 11.70 2.71
C ASN A 34 -4.17 10.22 2.32
N ALA A 35 -4.89 9.88 1.25
CA ALA A 35 -4.93 8.51 0.73
C ALA A 35 -3.58 8.11 0.14
N GLU A 36 -2.93 9.00 -0.60
CA GLU A 36 -1.59 8.77 -1.15
C GLU A 36 -0.57 8.50 -0.04
N LEU A 37 -0.55 9.34 0.99
CA LEU A 37 0.32 9.15 2.15
C LEU A 37 0.03 7.84 2.89
N LEU A 38 -1.25 7.51 3.09
CA LEU A 38 -1.64 6.28 3.77
C LEU A 38 -1.16 5.04 3.00
N LEU A 39 -1.23 5.03 1.68
CA LEU A 39 -0.71 3.93 0.86
C LEU A 39 0.79 3.76 1.02
N LEU A 40 1.53 4.85 0.94
CA LEU A 40 2.99 4.86 1.08
C LEU A 40 3.43 4.46 2.49
N GLU A 41 2.76 5.01 3.50
CA GLU A 41 3.03 4.71 4.90
C GLU A 41 2.73 3.24 5.23
N THR A 42 1.63 2.70 4.68
CA THR A 42 1.31 1.27 4.80
C THR A 42 2.41 0.40 4.18
N ALA A 43 2.84 0.70 2.97
CA ALA A 43 3.93 -0.04 2.31
C ALA A 43 5.26 0.11 3.05
N MET A 44 5.53 1.28 3.63
CA MET A 44 6.73 1.50 4.44
C MET A 44 6.70 0.67 5.72
N GLN A 45 5.54 0.57 6.36
CA GLN A 45 5.36 -0.25 7.56
C GLN A 45 5.51 -1.74 7.25
N GLU A 46 4.89 -2.22 6.18
CA GLU A 46 4.84 -3.66 5.88
C GLU A 46 6.16 -4.21 5.31
N THR A 47 6.81 -3.47 4.42
CA THR A 47 7.98 -3.96 3.67
C THR A 47 9.11 -2.93 3.53
N LYS A 48 9.12 -1.87 4.34
CA LYS A 48 10.06 -0.76 4.18
C LYS A 48 10.06 -0.21 2.75
N LEU A 49 8.87 -0.07 2.20
CA LEU A 49 8.62 0.37 0.81
C LEU A 49 9.36 -0.51 -0.21
N GLY A 50 9.26 -1.82 -0.04
CA GLY A 50 9.81 -2.80 -0.97
C GLY A 50 11.30 -3.13 -0.76
N THR A 51 11.94 -2.64 0.29
CA THR A 51 13.36 -2.94 0.58
C THR A 51 13.55 -4.09 1.56
N PHE A 52 12.48 -4.56 2.18
CA PHE A 52 12.50 -5.68 3.13
C PHE A 52 11.55 -6.77 2.69
N ARG A 53 12.03 -7.99 2.69
CA ARG A 53 11.23 -9.20 2.46
C ARG A 53 11.34 -10.09 3.69
N ASP A 54 10.18 -10.46 4.24
CA ASP A 54 10.14 -11.42 5.33
C ASP A 54 10.68 -12.78 4.84
N PRO A 55 11.74 -13.33 5.44
CA PRO A 55 12.28 -14.62 5.06
C PRO A 55 11.40 -15.79 5.51
N SER A 56 10.39 -15.57 6.36
CA SER A 56 9.51 -16.64 6.82
C SER A 56 8.68 -17.19 5.65
N LYS A 57 8.80 -18.50 5.41
CA LYS A 57 8.07 -19.17 4.33
C LYS A 57 6.56 -19.25 4.60
N ASP A 58 6.15 -19.03 5.84
CA ASP A 58 4.77 -19.17 6.29
C ASP A 58 4.03 -17.85 6.41
N GLY A 59 4.65 -16.75 5.97
CA GLY A 59 4.00 -15.44 5.92
C GLY A 59 2.78 -15.47 4.99
N ALA A 60 1.59 -15.18 5.54
CA ALA A 60 0.35 -15.16 4.77
C ALA A 60 0.27 -13.97 3.80
N GLY A 61 1.00 -12.89 4.07
CA GLY A 61 1.01 -11.69 3.24
C GLY A 61 1.89 -11.81 2.01
N ARG A 62 1.46 -11.16 0.93
CA ARG A 62 2.21 -11.05 -0.33
C ARG A 62 2.29 -9.59 -0.78
N GLY A 63 3.38 -9.28 -1.46
CA GLY A 63 3.57 -8.00 -2.10
C GLY A 63 3.96 -6.87 -1.16
N ILE A 64 4.08 -5.67 -1.72
CA ILE A 64 4.64 -4.51 -1.03
C ILE A 64 3.81 -4.06 0.18
N THR A 65 2.51 -4.35 0.20
CA THR A 65 1.59 -4.03 1.30
C THR A 65 1.14 -5.25 2.09
N GLN A 66 1.67 -6.42 1.81
CA GLN A 66 1.43 -7.66 2.54
C GLN A 66 -0.05 -8.06 2.63
N PHE A 67 -0.70 -8.17 1.47
CA PHE A 67 -2.05 -8.72 1.38
C PHE A 67 -2.06 -10.23 1.59
N ASP A 68 -2.95 -10.72 2.45
CA ASP A 68 -3.24 -12.14 2.53
C ASP A 68 -4.34 -12.56 1.54
N LYS A 69 -4.48 -13.85 1.33
CA LYS A 69 -5.45 -14.38 0.36
C LYS A 69 -6.91 -14.05 0.72
N ILE A 70 -7.23 -14.12 2.00
CA ILE A 70 -8.58 -13.78 2.51
C ILE A 70 -8.85 -12.30 2.30
N GLY A 71 -7.86 -11.44 2.56
CA GLY A 71 -7.95 -10.00 2.34
C GLY A 71 -8.19 -9.63 0.89
N ILE A 72 -7.55 -10.32 -0.05
CA ILE A 72 -7.80 -10.12 -1.49
C ILE A 72 -9.25 -10.45 -1.82
N ILE A 73 -9.72 -11.63 -1.43
CA ILE A 73 -11.08 -12.09 -1.72
C ILE A 73 -12.09 -11.10 -1.16
N ASP A 74 -11.96 -10.72 0.11
CA ASP A 74 -12.86 -9.76 0.76
C ASP A 74 -12.85 -8.40 0.05
N THR A 75 -11.68 -7.88 -0.26
CA THR A 75 -11.54 -6.56 -0.92
C THR A 75 -12.18 -6.56 -2.31
N VAL A 76 -11.94 -7.60 -3.10
CA VAL A 76 -12.50 -7.73 -4.45
C VAL A 76 -14.02 -7.86 -4.39
N GLN A 77 -14.54 -8.70 -3.50
CA GLN A 77 -15.98 -8.89 -3.35
C GLN A 77 -16.72 -7.64 -2.88
N ARG A 78 -16.08 -6.83 -2.03
CA ARG A 78 -16.67 -5.59 -1.50
C ARG A 78 -16.45 -4.39 -2.40
N SER A 79 -15.62 -4.49 -3.43
CA SER A 79 -15.39 -3.40 -4.37
C SER A 79 -16.64 -3.13 -5.21
N LYS A 80 -16.83 -1.87 -5.59
CA LYS A 80 -17.95 -1.47 -6.46
C LYS A 80 -17.61 -1.71 -7.92
N GLN A 81 -18.63 -2.02 -8.73
CA GLN A 81 -18.45 -2.19 -10.17
C GLN A 81 -17.78 -0.98 -10.81
N ALA A 82 -18.22 0.24 -10.46
CA ALA A 82 -17.62 1.46 -10.99
C ALA A 82 -16.12 1.58 -10.67
N GLU A 83 -15.69 1.15 -9.48
CA GLU A 83 -14.29 1.14 -9.09
C GLU A 83 -13.49 0.14 -9.93
N ARG A 84 -14.03 -1.06 -10.15
CA ARG A 84 -13.39 -2.09 -10.98
C ARG A 84 -13.25 -1.63 -12.42
N ASP A 85 -14.28 -0.97 -12.96
CA ASP A 85 -14.26 -0.42 -14.32
C ASP A 85 -13.19 0.65 -14.49
N LEU A 86 -13.05 1.56 -13.51
CA LEU A 86 -11.99 2.57 -13.50
C LEU A 86 -10.60 1.96 -13.50
N VAL A 87 -10.40 0.91 -12.69
CA VAL A 87 -9.10 0.21 -12.60
C VAL A 87 -8.78 -0.50 -13.94
N LEU A 88 -9.77 -1.17 -14.52
CA LEU A 88 -9.60 -1.85 -15.80
C LEU A 88 -9.26 -0.85 -16.92
N GLU A 89 -9.97 0.27 -16.98
CA GLU A 89 -9.74 1.31 -17.99
C GLU A 89 -8.37 1.97 -17.84
N ALA A 90 -8.01 2.34 -16.59
CA ALA A 90 -6.77 3.09 -16.33
C ALA A 90 -5.51 2.24 -16.37
N PHE A 91 -5.58 0.99 -15.92
CA PHE A 91 -4.40 0.14 -15.70
C PHE A 91 -4.41 -1.17 -16.47
N GLY A 92 -5.51 -1.50 -17.14
CA GLY A 92 -5.65 -2.79 -17.82
C GLY A 92 -5.71 -3.98 -16.87
N ILE A 93 -6.06 -3.76 -15.60
CA ILE A 93 -6.11 -4.79 -14.57
C ILE A 93 -7.55 -5.13 -14.24
N ASP A 94 -7.92 -6.40 -14.43
CA ASP A 94 -9.15 -6.97 -13.90
C ASP A 94 -8.86 -7.56 -12.52
N ILE A 95 -9.34 -6.91 -11.46
CA ILE A 95 -9.04 -7.32 -10.09
C ILE A 95 -9.62 -8.67 -9.70
N TRP A 96 -10.66 -9.17 -10.42
CA TRP A 96 -11.19 -10.51 -10.24
C TRP A 96 -10.20 -11.61 -10.66
N MET A 97 -9.26 -11.27 -11.54
CA MET A 97 -8.27 -12.20 -12.09
C MET A 97 -6.95 -12.19 -11.33
N LEU A 98 -6.82 -11.35 -10.29
CA LEU A 98 -5.59 -11.27 -9.49
C LEU A 98 -5.39 -12.54 -8.67
N ASP A 99 -4.22 -13.15 -8.84
CA ASP A 99 -3.76 -14.24 -7.99
C ASP A 99 -2.91 -13.68 -6.86
N HIS A 100 -3.03 -14.29 -5.68
CA HIS A 100 -2.26 -13.91 -4.50
C HIS A 100 -0.75 -13.91 -4.75
N ASP A 101 -0.24 -14.91 -5.46
CA ASP A 101 1.19 -15.03 -5.75
C ASP A 101 1.71 -13.92 -6.69
N ASP A 102 0.85 -13.38 -7.55
CA ASP A 102 1.22 -12.30 -8.48
C ASP A 102 1.65 -11.03 -7.74
N LEU A 103 1.16 -10.82 -6.53
CA LEU A 103 1.45 -9.62 -5.74
C LEU A 103 2.93 -9.51 -5.37
N ASP A 104 3.66 -10.62 -5.30
CA ASP A 104 5.10 -10.60 -5.02
C ASP A 104 5.93 -10.06 -6.19
N PHE A 105 5.34 -9.98 -7.38
CA PHE A 105 6.02 -9.55 -8.60
C PHE A 105 5.49 -8.26 -9.19
N CYS A 106 4.36 -7.76 -8.68
CA CYS A 106 3.71 -6.59 -9.24
C CYS A 106 3.17 -5.67 -8.13
N PRO A 107 3.82 -4.53 -7.87
CA PRO A 107 3.41 -3.65 -6.78
C PRO A 107 2.13 -2.87 -7.07
N LEU A 108 1.82 -2.56 -8.33
CA LEU A 108 0.65 -1.78 -8.69
C LEU A 108 -0.67 -2.42 -8.23
N PRO A 109 -0.94 -3.72 -8.46
CA PRO A 109 -2.12 -4.36 -7.90
C PRO A 109 -2.21 -4.29 -6.37
N CYS A 110 -1.07 -4.34 -5.67
CA CYS A 110 -1.04 -4.18 -4.22
C CYS A 110 -1.58 -2.82 -3.78
N PHE A 111 -1.15 -1.75 -4.42
CA PHE A 111 -1.62 -0.39 -4.12
C PHE A 111 -3.10 -0.23 -4.49
N ILE A 112 -3.55 -0.82 -5.59
CA ILE A 112 -4.98 -0.82 -5.97
C ILE A 112 -5.83 -1.50 -4.90
N LEU A 113 -5.46 -2.72 -4.50
CA LEU A 113 -6.18 -3.47 -3.46
C LEU A 113 -6.15 -2.74 -2.11
N THR A 114 -5.01 -2.18 -1.73
CA THR A 114 -4.88 -1.42 -0.49
C THR A 114 -5.80 -0.20 -0.48
N ARG A 115 -5.86 0.54 -1.59
CA ARG A 115 -6.77 1.68 -1.72
C ARG A 115 -8.24 1.25 -1.64
N LEU A 116 -8.62 0.19 -2.35
CA LEU A 116 -9.98 -0.34 -2.32
C LEU A 116 -10.38 -0.82 -0.92
N LYS A 117 -9.47 -1.45 -0.18
CA LYS A 117 -9.70 -1.87 1.20
C LYS A 117 -10.00 -0.66 2.09
N TYR A 118 -9.17 0.37 2.03
CA TYR A 118 -9.40 1.59 2.82
C TYR A 118 -10.66 2.35 2.40
N LYS A 119 -11.08 2.25 1.15
CA LYS A 119 -12.35 2.87 0.71
C LYS A 119 -13.59 2.26 1.35
N ARG A 120 -13.51 1.05 1.89
CA ARG A 120 -14.62 0.42 2.62
C ARG A 120 -14.78 0.96 4.03
N VAL A 121 -13.79 1.67 4.54
CA VAL A 121 -13.84 2.31 5.86
C VAL A 121 -14.69 3.58 5.75
N PRO A 122 -15.77 3.71 6.54
CA PRO A 122 -16.64 4.88 6.44
C PRO A 122 -16.01 6.18 6.97
N GLU A 123 -15.07 6.08 7.92
CA GLU A 123 -14.39 7.24 8.46
C GLU A 123 -13.38 7.81 7.45
N ALA A 124 -13.28 9.12 7.40
CA ALA A 124 -12.31 9.81 6.56
C ALA A 124 -10.88 9.47 6.98
N ILE A 125 -9.99 9.42 6.00
CA ILE A 125 -8.55 9.22 6.27
C ILE A 125 -8.02 10.45 7.01
N PRO A 126 -7.39 10.27 8.19
CA PRO A 126 -6.85 11.39 8.95
C PRO A 126 -5.76 12.17 8.21
N ASP A 127 -5.66 13.45 8.50
CA ASP A 127 -4.67 14.35 7.91
C ASP A 127 -3.35 14.42 8.69
N THR A 128 -3.26 13.74 9.82
CA THR A 128 -2.02 13.64 10.63
C THR A 128 -1.41 12.24 10.54
N VAL A 129 -0.11 12.15 10.73
CA VAL A 129 0.61 10.86 10.77
C VAL A 129 0.09 10.00 11.91
N GLU A 130 -0.10 10.57 13.09
CA GLU A 130 -0.63 9.88 14.27
C GLU A 130 -2.03 9.34 14.00
N GLY A 131 -2.89 10.13 13.39
CA GLY A 131 -4.23 9.70 13.00
C GLY A 131 -4.20 8.55 12.01
N ARG A 132 -3.35 8.63 10.98
CA ARG A 132 -3.20 7.55 10.00
C ARG A 132 -2.59 6.29 10.62
N ALA A 133 -1.70 6.42 11.59
CA ALA A 133 -1.14 5.27 12.32
C ALA A 133 -2.24 4.49 13.06
N HIS A 134 -3.13 5.19 13.76
CA HIS A 134 -4.28 4.56 14.42
C HIS A 134 -5.27 3.98 13.42
N TYR A 135 -5.52 4.67 12.31
CA TYR A 135 -6.38 4.22 11.22
C TYR A 135 -5.85 2.92 10.59
N TRP A 136 -4.55 2.86 10.26
CA TRP A 136 -3.90 1.65 9.80
C TRP A 136 -4.01 0.50 10.81
N LYS A 137 -3.72 0.78 12.09
CA LYS A 137 -3.77 -0.26 13.14
C LYS A 137 -5.17 -0.86 13.26
N LYS A 138 -6.20 -0.02 13.23
CA LYS A 138 -7.59 -0.47 13.40
C LYS A 138 -8.13 -1.20 12.17
N TYR A 139 -7.85 -0.70 10.97
CA TYR A 139 -8.53 -1.14 9.75
C TYR A 139 -7.68 -2.01 8.82
N TYR A 140 -6.39 -1.98 8.95
CA TYR A 140 -5.48 -2.75 8.09
C TYR A 140 -4.76 -3.85 8.86
N ASN A 141 -4.00 -3.50 9.87
CA ASN A 141 -3.21 -4.44 10.67
C ASN A 141 -4.08 -5.27 11.62
N THR A 142 -5.12 -4.66 12.20
CA THR A 142 -6.00 -5.21 13.26
C THR A 142 -5.28 -5.43 14.60
N TYR A 143 -6.06 -5.63 15.66
CA TYR A 143 -5.50 -5.83 17.01
C TYR A 143 -4.71 -7.14 17.16
N ALA A 144 -5.00 -8.14 16.33
CA ALA A 144 -4.27 -9.41 16.34
C ALA A 144 -2.92 -9.34 15.62
N GLY A 145 -2.70 -8.30 14.79
CA GLY A 145 -1.44 -8.09 14.09
C GLY A 145 -0.32 -7.63 15.03
N LYS A 146 0.93 -7.96 14.68
CA LYS A 146 2.11 -7.66 15.50
C LYS A 146 2.59 -6.22 15.41
N GLY A 147 2.25 -5.49 14.35
CA GLY A 147 2.67 -4.11 14.15
C GLY A 147 2.06 -3.16 15.18
N THR A 148 2.78 -2.11 15.53
CA THR A 148 2.35 -1.11 16.50
C THR A 148 2.18 0.28 15.86
N VAL A 149 1.37 1.12 16.50
CA VAL A 149 1.20 2.52 16.12
C VAL A 149 2.54 3.26 16.14
N ASP A 150 3.36 3.05 17.17
CA ASP A 150 4.67 3.71 17.28
C ASP A 150 5.63 3.34 16.16
N GLU A 151 5.68 2.05 15.79
CA GLU A 151 6.46 1.60 14.63
C GLU A 151 6.00 2.25 13.33
N TYR A 152 4.68 2.33 13.12
CA TYR A 152 4.12 2.99 11.95
C TYR A 152 4.55 4.46 11.88
N ILE A 153 4.47 5.20 12.98
CA ILE A 153 4.87 6.62 13.03
C ILE A 153 6.35 6.78 12.67
N ILE A 154 7.22 5.92 13.21
CA ILE A 154 8.65 5.94 12.88
C ILE A 154 8.88 5.69 11.38
N ASN A 155 8.20 4.71 10.80
CA ASN A 155 8.31 4.40 9.39
C ASN A 155 7.71 5.49 8.50
N ALA A 156 6.59 6.08 8.90
CA ALA A 156 5.93 7.16 8.16
C ALA A 156 6.82 8.40 7.98
N LYS A 157 7.68 8.71 8.92
CA LYS A 157 8.65 9.82 8.82
C LYS A 157 9.60 9.66 7.62
N LYS A 158 9.91 8.42 7.24
CA LYS A 158 10.77 8.15 6.07
C LYS A 158 10.08 8.52 4.75
N VAL A 159 8.75 8.43 4.69
CA VAL A 159 7.96 8.85 3.53
C VAL A 159 8.05 10.36 3.34
N VAL A 160 7.85 11.13 4.39
CA VAL A 160 7.93 12.60 4.38
C VAL A 160 9.33 13.07 3.97
N ASP A 161 10.36 12.48 4.55
CA ASP A 161 11.75 12.83 4.24
C ASP A 161 12.09 12.62 2.77
N TYR A 162 11.55 11.59 2.15
CA TYR A 162 11.74 11.35 0.72
C TYR A 162 11.13 12.47 -0.14
N GLU A 163 9.90 12.87 0.15
CA GLU A 163 9.23 13.94 -0.60
C GLU A 163 9.96 15.28 -0.46
N VAL A 164 10.41 15.62 0.73
CA VAL A 164 11.20 16.84 0.98
C VAL A 164 12.50 16.84 0.16
N LYS A 165 13.19 15.71 0.10
CA LYS A 165 14.43 15.56 -0.68
C LYS A 165 14.20 15.66 -2.19
N LYS A 166 13.05 15.24 -2.69
CA LYS A 166 12.70 15.29 -4.12
C LYS A 166 12.44 16.73 -4.61
N VAL A 167 11.97 17.60 -3.73
CA VAL A 167 11.67 19.01 -4.05
C VAL A 167 12.93 19.88 -4.00
N ARG A 168 14.00 19.42 -3.40
CA ARG A 168 15.30 20.10 -3.35
C ARG A 168 16.23 19.58 -4.45
#